data_1813f7878d19d03c142bc9bc7bde5e93
#
_entry.id   1813f7878d19d03c142bc9bc7bde5e93
#
_cell.length_a   1.000
_cell.length_b   1.000
_cell.length_c   1.000
_cell.angle_alpha   90.00
_cell.angle_beta   90.00
_cell.angle_gamma   90.00
#
_symmetry.space_group_name_H-M   'P 1'
#
loop_
_entity.id
_entity.type
_entity.pdbx_description
1 polymer ?
#
loop_
_entity_poly.entity_id
_entity_poly.type
_entity_poly.pdbx_seq_one_letter_code
_entity_poly.pdbx_strand_id
1 'polypeptide(L)'
;QNDANALETIANVKKVLDEQSKSFPPDMQYNVVVDNTKFVSASIKEVEHTFVEALLLVLIVVYVFLQSWRSTIIPMIAVPVSLLGTFGAFVLLDFSINTLTLFAMVLAIGLVVDDAIVVVEAVEYELKYNGLPPKEAAIKAMENVQGPVIGIAFVLVAVFVPVAFMGGMTGILYKQFALTIAVSVVISAIIALVLTPALCATMLKPHTPKEREDWVHRQLNKFNAGLERFSNWYGIQLARLSHRLSLTVIALLIFAGGTGLVFHFLPT
;
A
#
# COMPACT_ATOMS: atom_id res chain seq x y z
N GLN A 1 17.83 -29.16 -3.62
CA GLN A 1 17.81 -28.12 -4.66
C GLN A 1 17.29 -26.84 -4.02
N ASN A 2 18.01 -25.73 -4.20
CA ASN A 2 17.64 -24.44 -3.57
C ASN A 2 16.31 -23.85 -4.08
N ASP A 3 15.77 -24.37 -5.19
CA ASP A 3 14.58 -23.83 -5.86
C ASP A 3 13.32 -24.69 -5.67
N ALA A 4 13.35 -25.65 -4.75
CA ALA A 4 12.19 -26.51 -4.49
C ALA A 4 11.13 -25.79 -3.65
N ASN A 5 9.90 -25.71 -4.17
CA ASN A 5 8.76 -25.23 -3.40
C ASN A 5 8.48 -26.16 -2.22
N ALA A 6 8.68 -25.65 -1.00
CA ALA A 6 8.56 -26.43 0.24
C ALA A 6 7.15 -27.05 0.40
N LEU A 7 6.10 -26.33 0.02
CA LEU A 7 4.71 -26.80 0.10
C LEU A 7 4.48 -27.98 -0.87
N GLU A 8 4.92 -27.84 -2.10
CA GLU A 8 4.80 -28.88 -3.11
C GLU A 8 5.65 -30.11 -2.77
N THR A 9 6.87 -29.88 -2.30
CA THR A 9 7.78 -30.96 -1.89
C THR A 9 7.19 -31.80 -0.77
N ILE A 10 6.67 -31.16 0.28
CA ILE A 10 6.03 -31.89 1.41
C ILE A 10 4.73 -32.58 0.97
N ALA A 11 3.93 -31.96 0.09
CA ALA A 11 2.74 -32.61 -0.44
C ALA A 11 3.10 -33.88 -1.21
N ASN A 12 4.15 -33.83 -2.05
CA ASN A 12 4.65 -34.99 -2.78
C ASN A 12 5.23 -36.06 -1.84
N VAL A 13 6.01 -35.67 -0.83
CA VAL A 13 6.53 -36.61 0.18
C VAL A 13 5.39 -37.32 0.92
N LYS A 14 4.37 -36.59 1.37
CA LYS A 14 3.20 -37.17 2.02
C LYS A 14 2.47 -38.16 1.13
N LYS A 15 2.28 -37.81 -0.15
CA LYS A 15 1.67 -38.70 -1.13
C LYS A 15 2.45 -40.00 -1.28
N VAL A 16 3.78 -39.93 -1.39
CA VAL A 16 4.63 -41.12 -1.47
C VAL A 16 4.57 -41.94 -0.17
N LEU A 17 4.58 -41.30 0.99
CA LEU A 17 4.43 -41.97 2.29
C LEU A 17 3.07 -42.68 2.42
N ASP A 18 2.00 -42.02 1.99
CA ASP A 18 0.63 -42.62 1.99
C ASP A 18 0.54 -43.83 1.03
N GLU A 19 1.19 -43.76 -0.11
CA GLU A 19 1.27 -44.88 -1.06
C GLU A 19 2.08 -46.05 -0.48
N GLN A 20 3.24 -45.78 0.12
CA GLN A 20 4.12 -46.80 0.70
C GLN A 20 3.50 -47.39 2.01
N SER A 21 2.75 -46.62 2.77
CA SER A 21 2.11 -47.07 4.01
C SER A 21 1.14 -48.23 3.78
N LYS A 22 0.57 -48.35 2.58
CA LYS A 22 -0.29 -49.47 2.19
C LYS A 22 0.44 -50.82 2.15
N SER A 23 1.76 -50.78 2.02
CA SER A 23 2.65 -51.92 2.00
C SER A 23 3.27 -52.22 3.36
N PHE A 24 2.97 -51.45 4.40
CA PHE A 24 3.52 -51.64 5.74
C PHE A 24 2.91 -52.87 6.43
N PRO A 25 3.67 -53.55 7.29
CA PRO A 25 3.12 -54.57 8.20
C PRO A 25 1.99 -54.00 9.07
N PRO A 26 1.03 -54.83 9.54
CA PRO A 26 -0.11 -54.36 10.31
C PRO A 26 0.23 -53.57 11.57
N ASP A 27 1.42 -53.81 12.14
CA ASP A 27 1.91 -53.15 13.36
C ASP A 27 2.73 -51.91 13.13
N MET A 28 2.86 -51.49 11.87
CA MET A 28 3.68 -50.32 11.49
C MET A 28 2.82 -49.15 11.03
N GLN A 29 2.98 -48.00 11.68
CA GLN A 29 2.36 -46.75 11.25
C GLN A 29 3.41 -45.65 11.17
N TYR A 30 3.26 -44.71 10.23
CA TYR A 30 4.11 -43.53 10.18
C TYR A 30 3.38 -42.34 10.79
N ASN A 31 4.12 -41.45 11.43
CA ASN A 31 3.63 -40.18 11.90
C ASN A 31 4.58 -39.04 11.54
N VAL A 32 4.06 -37.96 10.96
CA VAL A 32 4.82 -36.77 10.64
C VAL A 32 4.89 -35.90 11.89
N VAL A 33 5.99 -36.00 12.62
CA VAL A 33 6.19 -35.30 13.90
C VAL A 33 6.39 -33.82 13.73
N VAL A 34 7.11 -33.39 12.68
CA VAL A 34 7.40 -31.99 12.40
C VAL A 34 7.03 -31.69 10.94
N ASP A 35 6.12 -30.74 10.76
CA ASP A 35 5.68 -30.25 9.46
C ASP A 35 5.64 -28.72 9.46
N ASN A 36 6.72 -28.12 9.08
CA ASN A 36 6.85 -26.65 9.01
C ASN A 36 5.95 -26.02 7.94
N THR A 37 5.45 -26.81 6.97
CA THR A 37 4.57 -26.27 5.92
C THR A 37 3.18 -25.92 6.44
N LYS A 38 2.75 -26.51 7.57
CA LYS A 38 1.51 -26.10 8.26
C LYS A 38 1.57 -24.64 8.70
N PHE A 39 2.72 -24.23 9.26
CA PHE A 39 2.94 -22.82 9.64
C PHE A 39 2.97 -21.90 8.42
N VAL A 40 3.71 -22.27 7.38
CA VAL A 40 3.79 -21.49 6.14
C VAL A 40 2.41 -21.36 5.49
N SER A 41 1.66 -22.45 5.38
CA SER A 41 0.30 -22.44 4.82
C SER A 41 -0.68 -21.60 5.65
N ALA A 42 -0.60 -21.66 6.99
CA ALA A 42 -1.39 -20.80 7.86
C ALA A 42 -1.03 -19.33 7.69
N SER A 43 0.27 -19.01 7.60
CA SER A 43 0.74 -17.64 7.36
C SER A 43 0.29 -17.09 6.01
N ILE A 44 0.30 -17.91 4.95
CA ILE A 44 -0.20 -17.49 3.63
C ILE A 44 -1.70 -17.15 3.68
N LYS A 45 -2.50 -18.00 4.34
CA LYS A 45 -3.95 -17.74 4.51
C LYS A 45 -4.22 -16.47 5.32
N GLU A 46 -3.44 -16.23 6.38
CA GLU A 46 -3.54 -15.03 7.20
C GLU A 46 -3.23 -13.78 6.38
N VAL A 47 -2.19 -13.85 5.54
CA VAL A 47 -1.83 -12.74 4.64
C VAL A 47 -2.93 -12.53 3.59
N GLU A 48 -3.49 -13.58 3.01
CA GLU A 48 -4.61 -13.48 2.07
C GLU A 48 -5.83 -12.79 2.71
N HIS A 49 -6.17 -13.16 3.94
CA HIS A 49 -7.25 -12.54 4.70
C HIS A 49 -6.97 -11.06 4.98
N THR A 50 -5.78 -10.76 5.50
CA THR A 50 -5.33 -9.39 5.77
C THR A 50 -5.32 -8.53 4.50
N PHE A 51 -4.96 -9.12 3.35
CA PHE A 51 -4.98 -8.45 2.06
C PHE A 51 -6.41 -8.00 1.68
N VAL A 52 -7.39 -8.90 1.81
CA VAL A 52 -8.80 -8.58 1.51
C VAL A 52 -9.34 -7.53 2.48
N GLU A 53 -9.02 -7.65 3.77
CA GLU A 53 -9.42 -6.66 4.78
C GLU A 53 -8.81 -5.28 4.49
N ALA A 54 -7.53 -5.22 4.17
CA ALA A 54 -6.86 -3.97 3.82
C ALA A 54 -7.48 -3.32 2.58
N LEU A 55 -7.77 -4.10 1.53
CA LEU A 55 -8.45 -3.62 0.32
C LEU A 55 -9.83 -3.05 0.62
N LEU A 56 -10.64 -3.76 1.43
CA LEU A 56 -11.97 -3.30 1.82
C LEU A 56 -11.90 -2.02 2.65
N LEU A 57 -10.98 -1.95 3.61
CA LEU A 57 -10.80 -0.77 4.44
C LEU A 57 -10.39 0.44 3.61
N VAL A 58 -9.45 0.27 2.70
CA VAL A 58 -9.03 1.31 1.76
C VAL A 58 -10.19 1.77 0.89
N LEU A 59 -10.99 0.84 0.33
CA LEU A 59 -12.17 1.18 -0.46
C LEU A 59 -13.15 2.05 0.34
N ILE A 60 -13.44 1.68 1.59
CA ILE A 60 -14.35 2.45 2.45
C ILE A 60 -13.79 3.85 2.71
N VAL A 61 -12.52 3.94 3.09
CA VAL A 61 -11.86 5.22 3.38
C VAL A 61 -11.87 6.12 2.14
N VAL A 62 -11.40 5.62 1.00
CA VAL A 62 -11.36 6.38 -0.25
C VAL A 62 -12.76 6.83 -0.67
N TYR A 63 -13.77 5.95 -0.54
CA TYR A 63 -15.15 6.31 -0.84
C TYR A 63 -15.70 7.42 0.06
N VAL A 64 -15.38 7.38 1.36
CA VAL A 64 -15.80 8.42 2.32
C VAL A 64 -15.19 9.78 1.98
N PHE A 65 -13.93 9.81 1.54
CA PHE A 65 -13.23 11.06 1.21
C PHE A 65 -13.60 11.59 -0.19
N LEU A 66 -13.58 10.73 -1.21
CA LEU A 66 -13.85 11.15 -2.60
C LEU A 66 -15.35 11.28 -2.91
N GLN A 67 -16.22 10.58 -2.17
CA GLN A 67 -17.70 10.60 -2.30
C GLN A 67 -18.22 10.33 -3.73
N SER A 68 -17.39 9.75 -4.55
CA SER A 68 -17.64 9.41 -5.94
C SER A 68 -17.23 7.96 -6.18
N TRP A 69 -18.18 7.11 -6.55
CA TRP A 69 -17.88 5.71 -6.82
C TRP A 69 -16.92 5.53 -7.99
N ARG A 70 -16.93 6.47 -8.95
CA ARG A 70 -16.03 6.44 -10.11
C ARG A 70 -14.60 6.76 -9.71
N SER A 71 -14.43 7.77 -8.88
CA SER A 71 -13.13 8.16 -8.33
C SER A 71 -12.55 7.08 -7.43
N THR A 72 -13.42 6.37 -6.68
CA THR A 72 -13.02 5.26 -5.81
C THR A 72 -12.57 4.02 -6.61
N ILE A 73 -13.22 3.72 -7.73
CA ILE A 73 -12.88 2.55 -8.56
C ILE A 73 -11.49 2.69 -9.20
N ILE A 74 -11.03 3.89 -9.49
CA ILE A 74 -9.74 4.11 -10.16
C ILE A 74 -8.57 3.59 -9.31
N PRO A 75 -8.38 3.99 -8.04
CA PRO A 75 -7.36 3.39 -7.17
C PRO A 75 -7.56 1.88 -6.98
N MET A 76 -8.82 1.42 -6.93
CA MET A 76 -9.13 -0.01 -6.80
C MET A 76 -8.69 -0.85 -8.01
N ILE A 77 -8.62 -0.27 -9.20
CA ILE A 77 -8.04 -0.92 -10.39
C ILE A 77 -6.50 -0.82 -10.35
N ALA A 78 -5.96 0.31 -9.92
CA ALA A 78 -4.52 0.53 -9.86
C ALA A 78 -3.81 -0.49 -8.95
N VAL A 79 -4.41 -0.85 -7.80
CA VAL A 79 -3.81 -1.79 -6.83
C VAL A 79 -3.58 -3.19 -7.41
N PRO A 80 -4.60 -3.90 -7.94
CA PRO A 80 -4.37 -5.21 -8.54
C PRO A 80 -3.35 -5.18 -9.69
N VAL A 81 -3.38 -4.13 -10.52
CA VAL A 81 -2.43 -3.97 -11.63
C VAL A 81 -1.00 -3.81 -11.10
N SER A 82 -0.80 -3.01 -10.05
CA SER A 82 0.51 -2.84 -9.40
C SER A 82 1.02 -4.13 -8.78
N LEU A 83 0.15 -4.86 -8.11
CA LEU A 83 0.51 -6.14 -7.49
C LEU A 83 0.87 -7.20 -8.54
N LEU A 84 0.10 -7.30 -9.61
CA LEU A 84 0.43 -8.19 -10.74
C LEU A 84 1.78 -7.80 -11.36
N GLY A 85 2.05 -6.50 -11.50
CA GLY A 85 3.36 -6.01 -11.93
C GLY A 85 4.49 -6.41 -10.97
N THR A 86 4.25 -6.34 -9.66
CA THR A 86 5.21 -6.76 -8.63
C THR A 86 5.47 -8.27 -8.68
N PHE A 87 4.44 -9.09 -8.87
CA PHE A 87 4.61 -10.53 -9.09
C PHE A 87 5.39 -10.83 -10.38
N GLY A 88 5.13 -10.08 -11.44
CA GLY A 88 5.93 -10.18 -12.68
C GLY A 88 7.41 -9.87 -12.44
N ALA A 89 7.71 -8.87 -11.61
CA ALA A 89 9.08 -8.56 -11.23
C ALA A 89 9.74 -9.66 -10.37
N PHE A 90 8.98 -10.39 -9.53
CA PHE A 90 9.50 -11.53 -8.77
C PHE A 90 10.07 -12.61 -9.71
N VAL A 91 9.38 -12.88 -10.82
CA VAL A 91 9.87 -13.84 -11.82
C VAL A 91 11.20 -13.37 -12.44
N LEU A 92 11.34 -12.06 -12.70
CA LEU A 92 12.58 -11.49 -13.26
C LEU A 92 13.75 -11.46 -12.26
N LEU A 93 13.44 -11.33 -10.96
CA LEU A 93 14.42 -11.25 -9.88
C LEU A 93 14.72 -12.61 -9.23
N ASP A 94 14.09 -13.67 -9.72
CA ASP A 94 14.18 -15.03 -9.16
C ASP A 94 13.79 -15.08 -7.66
N PHE A 95 12.75 -14.34 -7.30
CA PHE A 95 12.23 -14.29 -5.93
C PHE A 95 11.13 -15.33 -5.73
N SER A 96 11.25 -16.07 -4.64
CA SER A 96 10.19 -16.97 -4.19
C SER A 96 9.12 -16.22 -3.39
N ILE A 97 7.87 -16.67 -3.54
CA ILE A 97 6.78 -16.24 -2.67
C ILE A 97 7.00 -16.91 -1.30
N ASN A 98 7.25 -16.09 -0.29
CA ASN A 98 7.42 -16.51 1.09
C ASN A 98 6.72 -15.52 2.04
N THR A 99 6.69 -15.84 3.32
CA THR A 99 6.02 -15.01 4.33
C THR A 99 6.52 -13.56 4.34
N LEU A 100 7.82 -13.35 4.18
CA LEU A 100 8.41 -11.99 4.19
C LEU A 100 8.04 -11.19 2.94
N THR A 101 8.08 -11.82 1.74
CA THR A 101 7.66 -11.16 0.51
C THR A 101 6.16 -10.86 0.51
N LEU A 102 5.34 -11.73 1.11
CA LEU A 102 3.92 -11.49 1.27
C LEU A 102 3.63 -10.35 2.25
N PHE A 103 4.33 -10.28 3.38
CA PHE A 103 4.23 -9.12 4.30
C PHE A 103 4.68 -7.82 3.63
N ALA A 104 5.76 -7.86 2.84
CA ALA A 104 6.19 -6.71 2.05
C ALA A 104 5.11 -6.26 1.07
N MET A 105 4.41 -7.19 0.42
CA MET A 105 3.32 -6.88 -0.50
C MET A 105 2.10 -6.27 0.22
N VAL A 106 1.73 -6.79 1.39
CA VAL A 106 0.64 -6.20 2.20
C VAL A 106 0.99 -4.75 2.59
N LEU A 107 2.23 -4.51 3.02
CA LEU A 107 2.69 -3.16 3.32
C LEU A 107 2.71 -2.27 2.05
N ALA A 108 3.15 -2.82 0.94
CA ALA A 108 3.18 -2.11 -0.34
C ALA A 108 1.80 -1.69 -0.82
N ILE A 109 0.71 -2.43 -0.50
CA ILE A 109 -0.66 -2.04 -0.87
C ILE A 109 -0.98 -0.64 -0.37
N GLY A 110 -0.69 -0.34 0.90
CA GLY A 110 -0.93 0.98 1.46
C GLY A 110 -0.17 2.08 0.72
N LEU A 111 1.09 1.83 0.38
CA LEU A 111 1.94 2.78 -0.35
C LEU A 111 1.46 2.97 -1.81
N VAL A 112 1.06 1.88 -2.46
CA VAL A 112 0.59 1.88 -3.86
C VAL A 112 -0.73 2.62 -4.01
N VAL A 113 -1.64 2.44 -3.05
CA VAL A 113 -2.95 3.11 -3.07
C VAL A 113 -2.78 4.63 -2.95
N ASP A 114 -1.86 5.06 -2.12
CA ASP A 114 -1.63 6.47 -1.81
C ASP A 114 -1.22 7.27 -3.05
N ASP A 115 -0.34 6.73 -3.88
CA ASP A 115 0.07 7.35 -5.15
C ASP A 115 -1.13 7.57 -6.10
N ALA A 116 -2.00 6.57 -6.22
CA ALA A 116 -3.18 6.66 -7.07
C ALA A 116 -4.22 7.65 -6.51
N ILE A 117 -4.39 7.71 -5.19
CA ILE A 117 -5.31 8.65 -4.52
C ILE A 117 -4.89 10.09 -4.78
N VAL A 118 -3.61 10.41 -4.62
CA VAL A 118 -3.08 11.77 -4.86
C VAL A 118 -3.39 12.26 -6.27
N VAL A 119 -3.24 11.39 -7.27
CA VAL A 119 -3.56 11.74 -8.67
C VAL A 119 -5.06 11.94 -8.85
N VAL A 120 -5.90 11.03 -8.35
CA VAL A 120 -7.36 11.13 -8.47
C VAL A 120 -7.88 12.40 -7.79
N GLU A 121 -7.39 12.70 -6.58
CA GLU A 121 -7.77 13.89 -5.83
C GLU A 121 -7.40 15.19 -6.57
N ALA A 122 -6.21 15.24 -7.15
CA ALA A 122 -5.78 16.38 -7.95
C ALA A 122 -6.66 16.58 -9.20
N VAL A 123 -7.05 15.50 -9.87
CA VAL A 123 -7.97 15.58 -11.03
C VAL A 123 -9.37 16.01 -10.59
N GLU A 124 -9.89 15.46 -9.50
CA GLU A 124 -11.18 15.84 -8.90
C GLU A 124 -11.20 17.34 -8.51
N TYR A 125 -10.08 17.84 -7.98
CA TYR A 125 -9.92 19.25 -7.66
C TYR A 125 -10.09 20.12 -8.91
N GLU A 126 -9.42 19.80 -10.01
CA GLU A 126 -9.51 20.53 -11.27
C GLU A 126 -10.93 20.47 -11.88
N LEU A 127 -11.59 19.32 -11.79
CA LEU A 127 -12.99 19.15 -12.23
C LEU A 127 -13.96 20.00 -11.40
N LYS A 128 -13.78 20.03 -10.07
CA LYS A 128 -14.72 20.66 -9.13
C LYS A 128 -14.55 22.19 -9.07
N TYR A 129 -13.30 22.65 -8.97
CA TYR A 129 -13.00 24.06 -8.69
C TYR A 129 -12.70 24.86 -9.96
N ASN A 130 -12.07 24.26 -10.95
CA ASN A 130 -11.75 24.94 -12.21
C ASN A 130 -12.72 24.62 -13.35
N GLY A 131 -13.65 23.67 -13.13
CA GLY A 131 -14.70 23.34 -14.09
C GLY A 131 -14.17 22.75 -15.41
N LEU A 132 -12.95 22.23 -15.41
CA LEU A 132 -12.30 21.68 -16.60
C LEU A 132 -12.97 20.37 -17.03
N PRO A 133 -13.01 20.05 -18.34
CA PRO A 133 -13.44 18.73 -18.80
C PRO A 133 -12.42 17.66 -18.32
N PRO A 134 -12.83 16.38 -18.15
CA PRO A 134 -12.01 15.35 -17.51
C PRO A 134 -10.62 15.18 -18.11
N LYS A 135 -10.48 15.27 -19.43
CA LYS A 135 -9.19 15.15 -20.10
C LYS A 135 -8.26 16.32 -19.77
N GLU A 136 -8.77 17.54 -19.81
CA GLU A 136 -7.99 18.74 -19.51
C GLU A 136 -7.67 18.81 -18.00
N ALA A 137 -8.63 18.43 -17.16
CA ALA A 137 -8.42 18.30 -15.71
C ALA A 137 -7.31 17.31 -15.38
N ALA A 138 -7.28 16.14 -16.04
CA ALA A 138 -6.22 15.16 -15.84
C ALA A 138 -4.85 15.70 -16.28
N ILE A 139 -4.76 16.37 -17.42
CA ILE A 139 -3.50 16.98 -17.88
C ILE A 139 -3.02 18.04 -16.89
N LYS A 140 -3.92 18.93 -16.47
CA LYS A 140 -3.60 20.02 -15.55
C LYS A 140 -3.19 19.52 -14.17
N ALA A 141 -3.89 18.53 -13.65
CA ALA A 141 -3.53 17.88 -12.39
C ALA A 141 -2.13 17.26 -12.45
N MET A 142 -1.80 16.56 -13.54
CA MET A 142 -0.49 15.94 -13.71
C MET A 142 0.67 16.95 -13.77
N GLU A 143 0.47 18.15 -14.30
CA GLU A 143 1.48 19.21 -14.23
C GLU A 143 1.90 19.52 -12.78
N ASN A 144 0.97 19.39 -11.83
CA ASN A 144 1.21 19.73 -10.43
C ASN A 144 1.72 18.52 -9.60
N VAL A 145 1.25 17.28 -9.89
CA VAL A 145 1.50 16.13 -9.01
C VAL A 145 2.57 15.17 -9.51
N GLN A 146 2.95 15.19 -10.79
CA GLN A 146 3.98 14.29 -11.32
C GLN A 146 5.32 14.41 -10.57
N GLY A 147 5.76 15.62 -10.28
CA GLY A 147 7.01 15.87 -9.54
C GLY A 147 6.99 15.27 -8.13
N PRO A 148 6.00 15.61 -7.29
CA PRO A 148 5.78 14.97 -5.99
C PRO A 148 5.73 13.45 -6.03
N VAL A 149 4.96 12.84 -6.93
CA VAL A 149 4.85 11.37 -7.04
C VAL A 149 6.21 10.72 -7.37
N ILE A 150 6.94 11.27 -8.33
CA ILE A 150 8.30 10.80 -8.66
C ILE A 150 9.23 10.98 -7.46
N GLY A 151 9.14 12.11 -6.76
CA GLY A 151 9.93 12.41 -5.58
C GLY A 151 9.69 11.42 -4.44
N ILE A 152 8.43 11.09 -4.14
CA ILE A 152 8.05 10.10 -3.11
C ILE A 152 8.61 8.72 -3.49
N ALA A 153 8.39 8.26 -4.72
CA ALA A 153 8.90 6.98 -5.19
C ALA A 153 10.43 6.91 -5.08
N PHE A 154 11.14 7.95 -5.48
CA PHE A 154 12.60 8.02 -5.40
C PHE A 154 13.08 7.95 -3.94
N VAL A 155 12.46 8.69 -3.02
CA VAL A 155 12.82 8.67 -1.59
C VAL A 155 12.57 7.30 -0.99
N LEU A 156 11.44 6.65 -1.27
CA LEU A 156 11.14 5.32 -0.77
C LEU A 156 12.15 4.28 -1.30
N VAL A 157 12.46 4.31 -2.59
CA VAL A 157 13.49 3.44 -3.18
C VAL A 157 14.85 3.69 -2.53
N ALA A 158 15.24 4.96 -2.33
CA ALA A 158 16.50 5.32 -1.68
C ALA A 158 16.61 4.84 -0.22
N VAL A 159 15.47 4.67 0.48
CA VAL A 159 15.43 4.13 1.84
C VAL A 159 15.53 2.60 1.84
N PHE A 160 14.81 1.92 0.93
CA PHE A 160 14.75 0.45 0.93
C PHE A 160 15.92 -0.22 0.22
N VAL A 161 16.46 0.37 -0.85
CA VAL A 161 17.58 -0.23 -1.61
C VAL A 161 18.83 -0.48 -0.74
N PRO A 162 19.28 0.41 0.14
CA PRO A 162 20.43 0.13 1.02
C PRO A 162 20.24 -1.10 1.91
N VAL A 163 19.00 -1.39 2.35
CA VAL A 163 18.68 -2.57 3.16
C VAL A 163 18.97 -3.87 2.39
N ALA A 164 18.84 -3.85 1.06
CA ALA A 164 19.14 -5.00 0.22
C ALA A 164 20.65 -5.35 0.17
N PHE A 165 21.52 -4.42 0.57
CA PHE A 165 22.98 -4.62 0.64
C PHE A 165 23.48 -4.99 2.03
N MET A 166 22.59 -5.15 3.01
CA MET A 166 22.97 -5.62 4.35
C MET A 166 23.55 -7.03 4.28
N GLY A 167 24.65 -7.27 5.00
CA GLY A 167 25.29 -8.58 5.06
C GLY A 167 24.72 -9.47 6.18
N GLY A 168 25.17 -10.74 6.19
CA GLY A 168 24.81 -11.70 7.23
C GLY A 168 23.43 -12.33 7.06
N MET A 169 23.03 -13.15 8.03
CA MET A 169 21.74 -13.86 8.02
C MET A 169 20.54 -12.88 7.96
N THR A 170 20.63 -11.79 8.70
CA THR A 170 19.60 -10.72 8.72
C THR A 170 19.47 -10.07 7.35
N GLY A 171 20.58 -9.82 6.65
CA GLY A 171 20.57 -9.24 5.31
C GLY A 171 19.89 -10.15 4.29
N ILE A 172 20.11 -11.46 4.35
CA ILE A 172 19.43 -12.42 3.46
C ILE A 172 17.92 -12.36 3.61
N LEU A 173 17.42 -12.27 4.85
CA LEU A 173 16.00 -12.17 5.15
C LEU A 173 15.39 -10.84 4.68
N TYR A 174 16.03 -9.72 5.02
CA TYR A 174 15.49 -8.40 4.71
C TYR A 174 15.71 -7.98 3.25
N LYS A 175 16.63 -8.59 2.51
CA LYS A 175 16.87 -8.28 1.10
C LYS A 175 15.62 -8.47 0.24
N GLN A 176 14.97 -9.62 0.34
CA GLN A 176 13.75 -9.90 -0.43
C GLN A 176 12.60 -8.95 -0.04
N PHE A 177 12.43 -8.71 1.27
CA PHE A 177 11.45 -7.76 1.79
C PHE A 177 11.67 -6.35 1.23
N ALA A 178 12.87 -5.82 1.36
CA ALA A 178 13.20 -4.45 0.95
C ALA A 178 13.09 -4.26 -0.58
N LEU A 179 13.58 -5.22 -1.36
CA LEU A 179 13.48 -5.16 -2.81
C LEU A 179 12.03 -5.33 -3.30
N THR A 180 11.22 -6.14 -2.61
CA THR A 180 9.79 -6.25 -2.91
C THR A 180 9.10 -4.88 -2.78
N ILE A 181 9.34 -4.17 -1.67
CA ILE A 181 8.76 -2.83 -1.48
C ILE A 181 9.30 -1.85 -2.53
N ALA A 182 10.61 -1.82 -2.75
CA ALA A 182 11.22 -0.91 -3.71
C ALA A 182 10.65 -1.09 -5.13
N VAL A 183 10.51 -2.34 -5.57
CA VAL A 183 9.93 -2.67 -6.89
C VAL A 183 8.46 -2.31 -6.93
N SER A 184 7.69 -2.64 -5.89
CA SER A 184 6.26 -2.30 -5.81
C SER A 184 6.04 -0.79 -5.91
N VAL A 185 6.85 0.01 -5.25
CA VAL A 185 6.78 1.48 -5.28
C VAL A 185 7.11 2.02 -6.68
N VAL A 186 8.13 1.49 -7.35
CA VAL A 186 8.45 1.91 -8.74
C VAL A 186 7.29 1.60 -9.67
N ILE A 187 6.72 0.41 -9.58
CA ILE A 187 5.57 0.01 -10.41
C ILE A 187 4.35 0.86 -10.08
N SER A 188 4.11 1.15 -8.78
CA SER A 188 3.06 2.05 -8.34
C SER A 188 3.17 3.43 -8.97
N ALA A 189 4.36 4.03 -8.89
CA ALA A 189 4.61 5.34 -9.48
C ALA A 189 4.34 5.36 -11.00
N ILE A 190 4.76 4.32 -11.72
CA ILE A 190 4.47 4.19 -13.16
C ILE A 190 2.96 4.13 -13.40
N ILE A 191 2.23 3.34 -12.62
CA ILE A 191 0.78 3.20 -12.73
C ILE A 191 0.07 4.51 -12.37
N ALA A 192 0.50 5.17 -11.31
CA ALA A 192 -0.02 6.47 -10.89
C ALA A 192 0.20 7.58 -11.93
N LEU A 193 1.32 7.54 -12.65
CA LEU A 193 1.65 8.54 -13.66
C LEU A 193 1.04 8.24 -15.05
N VAL A 194 0.72 6.99 -15.35
CA VAL A 194 0.25 6.58 -16.69
C VAL A 194 -1.19 6.10 -16.66
N LEU A 195 -1.49 5.05 -15.88
CA LEU A 195 -2.79 4.41 -15.87
C LEU A 195 -3.84 5.27 -15.15
N THR A 196 -3.50 5.80 -13.97
CA THR A 196 -4.46 6.55 -13.15
C THR A 196 -4.98 7.80 -13.86
N PRO A 197 -4.18 8.70 -14.45
CA PRO A 197 -4.70 9.85 -15.17
C PRO A 197 -5.47 9.47 -16.43
N ALA A 198 -5.11 8.38 -17.12
CA ALA A 198 -5.86 7.88 -18.26
C ALA A 198 -7.27 7.38 -17.84
N LEU A 199 -7.37 6.67 -16.72
CA LEU A 199 -8.63 6.26 -16.13
C LEU A 199 -9.46 7.47 -15.67
N CYS A 200 -8.84 8.47 -15.04
CA CYS A 200 -9.52 9.71 -14.67
C CYS A 200 -10.11 10.42 -15.89
N ALA A 201 -9.32 10.57 -16.94
CA ALA A 201 -9.78 11.24 -18.18
C ALA A 201 -10.95 10.52 -18.87
N THR A 202 -11.08 9.20 -18.70
CA THR A 202 -12.10 8.38 -19.37
C THR A 202 -13.32 8.09 -18.50
N MET A 203 -13.14 7.91 -17.19
CA MET A 203 -14.19 7.45 -16.27
C MET A 203 -14.86 8.58 -15.50
N LEU A 204 -14.15 9.67 -15.22
CA LEU A 204 -14.71 10.79 -14.49
C LEU A 204 -15.65 11.60 -15.37
N LYS A 205 -16.61 12.27 -14.74
CA LYS A 205 -17.56 13.16 -15.41
C LYS A 205 -17.44 14.57 -14.86
N PRO A 206 -17.74 15.60 -15.66
CA PRO A 206 -17.85 16.97 -15.15
C PRO A 206 -18.88 17.03 -14.02
N HIS A 207 -18.56 17.78 -13.00
CA HIS A 207 -19.48 17.97 -11.86
C HIS A 207 -20.71 18.74 -12.34
N THR A 208 -21.86 18.09 -12.40
CA THR A 208 -23.15 18.77 -12.63
C THR A 208 -23.83 19.00 -11.28
N PRO A 209 -24.30 20.22 -10.97
CA PRO A 209 -24.89 20.58 -9.68
C PRO A 209 -26.19 19.85 -9.32
N LYS A 210 -26.62 18.87 -10.09
CA LYS A 210 -27.91 18.16 -9.99
C LYS A 210 -27.75 16.66 -9.65
N GLU A 211 -26.89 16.27 -8.72
CA GLU A 211 -27.02 14.91 -8.20
C GLU A 211 -28.04 14.93 -7.03
N ARG A 212 -29.03 14.02 -7.14
CA ARG A 212 -30.07 13.83 -6.12
C ARG A 212 -29.41 13.66 -4.74
N GLU A 213 -29.88 14.44 -3.77
CA GLU A 213 -29.51 14.29 -2.36
C GLU A 213 -30.07 12.97 -1.82
N ASP A 214 -29.38 11.88 -2.07
CA ASP A 214 -29.61 10.61 -1.39
C ASP A 214 -29.23 10.75 0.11
N TRP A 215 -29.89 10.00 0.97
CA TRP A 215 -29.64 10.00 2.42
C TRP A 215 -28.14 9.84 2.76
N VAL A 216 -27.42 9.02 2.00
CA VAL A 216 -25.96 8.82 2.12
C VAL A 216 -25.21 10.12 1.85
N HIS A 217 -25.53 10.83 0.77
CA HIS A 217 -24.94 12.14 0.44
C HIS A 217 -25.20 13.19 1.51
N ARG A 218 -26.36 13.16 2.14
CA ARG A 218 -26.68 14.07 3.24
C ARG A 218 -25.83 13.83 4.50
N GLN A 219 -25.49 12.57 4.82
CA GLN A 219 -24.59 12.27 5.93
C GLN A 219 -23.12 12.62 5.58
N LEU A 220 -22.72 12.34 4.37
CA LEU A 220 -21.38 12.69 3.87
C LEU A 220 -21.18 14.22 3.80
N ASN A 221 -22.21 14.98 3.43
CA ASN A 221 -22.16 16.45 3.45
C ASN A 221 -21.99 17.02 4.88
N LYS A 222 -22.57 16.38 5.91
CA LYS A 222 -22.32 16.77 7.30
C LYS A 222 -20.88 16.47 7.72
N PHE A 223 -20.33 15.34 7.29
CA PHE A 223 -18.93 14.98 7.52
C PHE A 223 -17.99 15.99 6.85
N ASN A 224 -18.26 16.36 5.59
CA ASN A 224 -17.50 17.37 4.86
C ASN A 224 -17.54 18.73 5.55
N ALA A 225 -18.72 19.18 5.98
CA ALA A 225 -18.83 20.44 6.70
C ALA A 225 -18.04 20.42 8.03
N GLY A 226 -17.94 19.28 8.69
CA GLY A 226 -17.07 19.05 9.84
C GLY A 226 -15.59 19.13 9.47
N LEU A 227 -15.21 18.44 8.40
CA LEU A 227 -13.84 18.42 7.88
C LEU A 227 -13.37 19.79 7.41
N GLU A 228 -14.23 20.54 6.68
CA GLU A 228 -13.94 21.91 6.26
C GLU A 228 -13.73 22.87 7.45
N ARG A 229 -14.56 22.75 8.49
CA ARG A 229 -14.37 23.54 9.73
C ARG A 229 -13.05 23.22 10.40
N PHE A 230 -12.71 21.93 10.49
CA PHE A 230 -11.43 21.47 11.05
C PHE A 230 -10.26 21.96 10.22
N SER A 231 -10.32 21.81 8.89
CA SER A 231 -9.29 22.26 7.95
C SER A 231 -9.08 23.77 8.04
N ASN A 232 -10.14 24.56 8.07
CA ASN A 232 -10.07 26.01 8.23
C ASN A 232 -9.48 26.41 9.59
N TRP A 233 -9.91 25.78 10.68
CA TRP A 233 -9.35 25.99 12.00
C TRP A 233 -7.84 25.66 12.02
N TYR A 234 -7.47 24.49 11.49
CA TYR A 234 -6.08 24.05 11.38
C TYR A 234 -5.24 25.02 10.54
N GLY A 235 -5.75 25.45 9.40
CA GLY A 235 -5.10 26.43 8.53
C GLY A 235 -4.82 27.77 9.22
N ILE A 236 -5.81 28.26 10.00
CA ILE A 236 -5.64 29.49 10.79
C ILE A 236 -4.58 29.31 11.88
N GLN A 237 -4.55 28.16 12.57
CA GLN A 237 -3.53 27.89 13.58
C GLN A 237 -2.14 27.74 12.96
N LEU A 238 -2.05 27.06 11.83
CA LEU A 238 -0.80 26.88 11.10
C LEU A 238 -0.24 28.22 10.59
N ALA A 239 -1.09 29.09 10.04
CA ALA A 239 -0.71 30.43 9.61
C ALA A 239 -0.20 31.27 10.78
N ARG A 240 -0.83 31.19 11.96
CA ARG A 240 -0.34 31.87 13.17
C ARG A 240 1.02 31.34 13.63
N LEU A 241 1.22 30.02 13.54
CA LEU A 241 2.46 29.35 13.96
C LEU A 241 3.61 29.68 12.99
N SER A 242 3.36 29.66 11.68
CA SER A 242 4.37 29.93 10.64
C SER A 242 4.89 31.36 10.68
N HIS A 243 4.08 32.33 11.12
CA HIS A 243 4.53 33.70 11.32
C HIS A 243 5.42 33.89 12.57
N ARG A 244 5.47 32.89 13.47
CA ARG A 244 6.30 32.92 14.68
C ARG A 244 7.38 31.86 14.63
N LEU A 245 8.42 32.10 13.85
CA LEU A 245 9.56 31.20 13.68
C LEU A 245 10.13 30.69 15.03
N SER A 246 10.18 31.54 16.04
CA SER A 246 10.64 31.19 17.39
C SER A 246 9.79 30.12 18.05
N LEU A 247 8.44 30.15 17.89
CA LEU A 247 7.53 29.14 18.44
C LEU A 247 7.71 27.80 17.75
N THR A 248 7.91 27.80 16.44
CA THR A 248 8.17 26.58 15.66
C THR A 248 9.49 25.93 16.07
N VAL A 249 10.54 26.71 16.23
CA VAL A 249 11.86 26.23 16.69
C VAL A 249 11.77 25.67 18.12
N ILE A 250 11.08 26.36 19.03
CA ILE A 250 10.87 25.88 20.41
C ILE A 250 10.11 24.56 20.42
N ALA A 251 9.03 24.42 19.64
CA ALA A 251 8.26 23.19 19.53
C ALA A 251 9.14 22.04 19.01
N LEU A 252 9.97 22.29 18.01
CA LEU A 252 10.89 21.31 17.45
C LEU A 252 11.97 20.88 18.48
N LEU A 253 12.50 21.84 19.25
CA LEU A 253 13.46 21.55 20.30
C LEU A 253 12.84 20.74 21.46
N ILE A 254 11.59 21.05 21.84
CA ILE A 254 10.86 20.28 22.86
C ILE A 254 10.62 18.85 22.36
N PHE A 255 10.24 18.67 21.11
CA PHE A 255 10.03 17.35 20.53
C PHE A 255 11.34 16.55 20.44
N ALA A 256 12.41 17.16 19.95
CA ALA A 256 13.73 16.53 19.86
C ALA A 256 14.30 16.20 21.25
N GLY A 257 14.16 17.12 22.22
CA GLY A 257 14.58 16.89 23.60
C GLY A 257 13.75 15.79 24.29
N GLY A 258 12.43 15.77 24.06
CA GLY A 258 11.55 14.71 24.55
C GLY A 258 11.91 13.34 23.97
N THR A 259 12.17 13.26 22.68
CA THR A 259 12.63 12.03 22.01
C THR A 259 13.97 11.58 22.58
N GLY A 260 14.93 12.49 22.77
CA GLY A 260 16.24 12.18 23.39
C GLY A 260 16.12 11.67 24.82
N LEU A 261 15.22 12.27 25.63
CA LEU A 261 14.93 11.80 26.99
C LEU A 261 14.31 10.40 26.99
N VAL A 262 13.31 10.15 26.15
CA VAL A 262 12.69 8.82 26.04
C VAL A 262 13.75 7.79 25.64
N PHE A 263 14.60 8.10 24.66
CA PHE A 263 15.67 7.21 24.22
C PHE A 263 16.70 6.92 25.33
N HIS A 264 16.99 7.90 26.20
CA HIS A 264 17.90 7.74 27.32
C HIS A 264 17.34 6.84 28.46
N PHE A 265 16.01 6.85 28.64
CA PHE A 265 15.33 6.06 29.68
C PHE A 265 14.79 4.72 29.18
N LEU A 266 14.86 4.41 27.87
CA LEU A 266 14.51 3.07 27.38
C LEU A 266 15.57 2.06 27.87
N PRO A 267 15.15 0.98 28.52
CA PRO A 267 16.06 -0.11 28.84
C PRO A 267 16.57 -0.75 27.56
N THR A 268 17.87 -0.75 27.36
CA THR A 268 18.56 -1.47 26.25
C THR A 268 18.68 -2.95 26.58
#